data_156f94c9f9d014f1c7cfa04615891418
#
_entry.id   156f94c9f9d014f1c7cfa04615891418
#
_cell.length_a   1.000
_cell.length_b   1.000
_cell.length_c   1.000
_cell.angle_alpha   90.00
_cell.angle_beta   90.00
_cell.angle_gamma   90.00
#
_symmetry.space_group_name_H-M   'P 1'
#
loop_
_entity.id
_entity.type
_entity.pdbx_description
1 polymer ?
#
loop_
_entity_poly.entity_id
_entity_poly.type
_entity_poly.pdbx_seq_one_letter_code
_entity_poly.pdbx_strand_id
1 'polypeptide(L)'
;MKTSASKILKFWLNKLKLNKSGNYLNKQTILISIIGIIILTTFLYFLRPVFFDYNYNKKVFENKINAIFNLKMNIEGSISYKILPTPRFEVKNVNLNLIDSDKKKIRIKKLYILISSLSLANFESIKPKKILVKKEQLEIHPTNFKKYFKYLTLKKENTLAIKNSVLFFIDDQGNKVIFNNTDYKEKFSENRHQVESTFTFAQNQINFKFLNRFGSEKYLKISIPKLKQSLDITFDKESNLDLLSGEIKLKFLETLLLLNFKGKEDFKISNSFLRNKFLNSKIDGKISFKDNFYFDFKLGINQIDLRKLLLYYPIFQSGGISKKINGKLDIFNKSTDSFFGNIKDSKMILIFENGDIKIKNFSAKILNNVDIKSNISILKNNKKPIIKFSINLFVKDSAKFFRKLGLYDFDKSSTSIFVNGNVDINSKKINIREVIKNNNERISKKEILIMEKTFNRYVLDQGVMGLFDFFKIKKFAQEIY
;
A
#
# COMPACT_ATOMS: atom_id res chain seq x y z
N MET A 1 -33.04 9.56 43.35
CA MET A 1 -34.21 9.64 42.46
C MET A 1 -35.07 8.36 42.32
N LYS A 2 -34.87 7.31 43.13
CA LYS A 2 -35.66 6.05 43.06
C LYS A 2 -36.95 6.06 43.91
N THR A 3 -37.18 7.05 44.73
CA THR A 3 -38.30 7.09 45.70
C THR A 3 -39.56 7.80 45.19
N SER A 4 -39.49 8.60 44.13
CA SER A 4 -40.64 9.35 43.60
C SER A 4 -41.57 8.49 42.72
N ALA A 5 -41.01 7.68 41.84
CA ALA A 5 -41.78 6.87 40.90
C ALA A 5 -42.62 5.78 41.60
N SER A 6 -42.10 5.18 42.69
CA SER A 6 -42.80 4.16 43.46
C SER A 6 -43.98 4.74 44.29
N LYS A 7 -43.86 6.00 44.77
CA LYS A 7 -44.95 6.70 45.46
C LYS A 7 -46.06 7.10 44.49
N ILE A 8 -45.74 7.56 43.31
CA ILE A 8 -46.72 7.89 42.26
C ILE A 8 -47.47 6.61 41.82
N LEU A 9 -46.77 5.52 41.62
CA LEU A 9 -47.37 4.23 41.23
C LEU A 9 -48.28 3.69 42.32
N LYS A 10 -47.91 3.80 43.63
CA LYS A 10 -48.77 3.42 44.77
C LYS A 10 -49.97 4.34 44.89
N PHE A 11 -49.82 5.65 44.64
CA PHE A 11 -50.94 6.60 44.67
C PHE A 11 -52.00 6.26 43.60
N TRP A 12 -51.58 5.97 42.39
CA TRP A 12 -52.47 5.58 41.29
C TRP A 12 -53.13 4.20 41.54
N LEU A 13 -52.39 3.24 42.05
CA LEU A 13 -52.94 1.92 42.43
C LEU A 13 -53.99 1.98 43.57
N ASN A 14 -53.80 2.92 44.52
CA ASN A 14 -54.80 3.14 45.59
C ASN A 14 -56.02 3.89 45.08
N LYS A 15 -55.89 4.83 44.16
CA LYS A 15 -56.98 5.57 43.51
C LYS A 15 -57.84 4.67 42.63
N LEU A 16 -57.28 3.63 42.04
CA LEU A 16 -58.04 2.59 41.31
C LEU A 16 -58.78 1.61 42.15
N LYS A 17 -58.58 1.59 43.52
CA LYS A 17 -59.32 0.75 44.49
C LYS A 17 -60.64 1.33 44.92
N LEU A 18 -61.01 2.56 44.50
CA LEU A 18 -62.18 3.29 45.11
C LEU A 18 -63.47 3.23 44.28
N ASN A 19 -63.69 2.28 43.39
CA ASN A 19 -65.00 2.03 42.83
C ASN A 19 -65.45 0.56 43.08
N LYS A 20 -66.02 0.32 44.24
CA LYS A 20 -66.80 -0.87 44.52
C LYS A 20 -68.21 -0.72 43.89
N SER A 21 -68.32 -0.99 42.62
CA SER A 21 -69.56 -1.43 41.98
C SER A 21 -69.24 -2.07 40.64
N GLY A 22 -69.29 -3.38 40.62
CA GLY A 22 -69.53 -4.24 39.47
C GLY A 22 -68.78 -3.99 38.22
N ASN A 23 -67.52 -4.42 38.15
CA ASN A 23 -66.89 -5.17 37.09
C ASN A 23 -65.40 -5.43 37.47
N TYR A 24 -65.07 -6.69 37.66
CA TYR A 24 -63.74 -7.14 38.00
C TYR A 24 -62.80 -6.84 36.78
N LEU A 25 -62.19 -5.69 36.77
CA LEU A 25 -60.96 -5.51 35.97
C LEU A 25 -59.89 -6.42 36.55
N ASN A 26 -59.76 -7.59 35.94
CA ASN A 26 -58.82 -8.61 36.35
C ASN A 26 -57.43 -7.93 36.42
N LYS A 27 -56.58 -8.21 37.42
CA LYS A 27 -55.23 -7.68 37.57
C LYS A 27 -54.42 -7.77 36.27
N GLN A 28 -54.65 -8.79 35.44
CA GLN A 28 -54.09 -8.99 34.13
C GLN A 28 -54.53 -7.92 33.14
N THR A 29 -55.80 -7.50 33.11
CA THR A 29 -56.30 -6.44 32.19
C THR A 29 -55.68 -5.08 32.53
N ILE A 30 -55.51 -4.78 33.83
CA ILE A 30 -54.81 -3.54 34.25
C ILE A 30 -53.34 -3.57 33.84
N LEU A 31 -52.65 -4.70 34.02
CA LEU A 31 -51.27 -4.87 33.61
C LEU A 31 -51.10 -4.71 32.07
N ILE A 32 -51.98 -5.36 31.31
CA ILE A 32 -52.00 -5.26 29.84
C ILE A 32 -52.25 -3.80 29.39
N SER A 33 -53.18 -3.10 30.05
CA SER A 33 -53.46 -1.68 29.74
C SER A 33 -52.26 -0.77 30.05
N ILE A 34 -51.57 -0.99 31.17
CA ILE A 34 -50.33 -0.25 31.51
C ILE A 34 -49.26 -0.51 30.48
N ILE A 35 -49.03 -1.77 30.07
CA ILE A 35 -48.08 -2.14 29.04
C ILE A 35 -48.47 -1.48 27.70
N GLY A 36 -49.75 -1.52 27.34
CA GLY A 36 -50.26 -0.87 26.13
C GLY A 36 -50.01 0.64 26.11
N ILE A 37 -50.24 1.33 27.23
CA ILE A 37 -49.95 2.77 27.36
C ILE A 37 -48.47 3.05 27.25
N ILE A 38 -47.62 2.23 27.87
CA ILE A 38 -46.14 2.38 27.74
C ILE A 38 -45.69 2.18 26.27
N ILE A 39 -46.23 1.17 25.60
CA ILE A 39 -45.90 0.93 24.17
C ILE A 39 -46.38 2.11 23.32
N LEU A 40 -47.61 2.58 23.52
CA LEU A 40 -48.19 3.69 22.78
C LEU A 40 -47.39 5.00 22.99
N THR A 41 -47.07 5.34 24.23
CA THR A 41 -46.29 6.55 24.55
C THR A 41 -44.88 6.44 24.01
N THR A 42 -44.26 5.27 24.05
CA THR A 42 -42.95 5.03 23.42
C THR A 42 -43.03 5.20 21.91
N PHE A 43 -44.07 4.64 21.29
CA PHE A 43 -44.26 4.78 19.84
C PHE A 43 -44.49 6.23 19.41
N LEU A 44 -45.33 6.97 20.13
CA LEU A 44 -45.58 8.41 19.89
C LEU A 44 -44.31 9.23 20.08
N TYR A 45 -43.45 8.90 21.03
CA TYR A 45 -42.16 9.53 21.21
C TYR A 45 -41.26 9.36 19.97
N PHE A 46 -41.20 8.15 19.40
CA PHE A 46 -40.44 7.88 18.17
C PHE A 46 -41.06 8.52 16.92
N LEU A 47 -42.38 8.79 16.92
CA LEU A 47 -43.05 9.48 15.81
C LEU A 47 -42.80 10.99 15.78
N ARG A 48 -42.47 11.61 16.90
CA ARG A 48 -42.29 13.07 17.01
C ARG A 48 -41.45 13.70 15.88
N PRO A 49 -40.28 13.15 15.51
CA PRO A 49 -39.45 13.72 14.43
C PRO A 49 -40.11 13.68 13.06
N VAL A 50 -41.15 12.89 12.81
CA VAL A 50 -41.87 12.85 11.53
C VAL A 50 -42.54 14.20 11.23
N PHE A 51 -42.93 14.92 12.29
CA PHE A 51 -43.64 16.21 12.21
C PHE A 51 -42.70 17.41 12.08
N PHE A 52 -41.37 17.21 12.06
CA PHE A 52 -40.39 18.27 11.88
C PHE A 52 -40.15 18.52 10.40
N ASP A 53 -40.17 19.78 9.95
CA ASP A 53 -39.80 20.16 8.60
C ASP A 53 -38.28 20.31 8.46
N TYR A 54 -37.63 19.22 8.10
CA TYR A 54 -36.17 19.19 7.90
C TYR A 54 -35.74 19.91 6.62
N ASN A 55 -36.61 19.99 5.61
CA ASN A 55 -36.27 20.60 4.34
C ASN A 55 -36.26 22.13 4.45
N TYR A 56 -37.15 22.69 5.23
CA TYR A 56 -37.16 24.11 5.59
C TYR A 56 -35.91 24.48 6.39
N ASN A 57 -35.54 23.67 7.37
CA ASN A 57 -34.40 23.89 8.25
C ASN A 57 -33.09 23.24 7.76
N LYS A 58 -32.94 23.01 6.44
CA LYS A 58 -31.82 22.27 5.85
C LYS A 58 -30.45 22.80 6.26
N LYS A 59 -30.23 24.14 6.20
CA LYS A 59 -28.96 24.75 6.62
C LYS A 59 -28.62 24.56 8.08
N VAL A 60 -29.63 24.64 8.96
CA VAL A 60 -29.44 24.40 10.40
C VAL A 60 -29.04 22.95 10.63
N PHE A 61 -29.67 22.02 9.93
CA PHE A 61 -29.33 20.61 9.97
C PHE A 61 -27.92 20.33 9.47
N GLU A 62 -27.53 20.91 8.31
CA GLU A 62 -26.15 20.81 7.76
C GLU A 62 -25.12 21.32 8.76
N ASN A 63 -25.30 22.50 9.31
CA ASN A 63 -24.37 23.11 10.26
C ASN A 63 -24.17 22.22 11.50
N LYS A 64 -25.28 21.65 12.01
CA LYS A 64 -25.25 20.75 13.16
C LYS A 64 -24.45 19.46 12.85
N ILE A 65 -24.68 18.83 11.69
CA ILE A 65 -23.96 17.64 11.28
C ILE A 65 -22.48 17.97 11.04
N ASN A 66 -22.19 19.08 10.38
CA ASN A 66 -20.83 19.54 10.09
C ASN A 66 -20.01 19.72 11.38
N ALA A 67 -20.59 20.37 12.39
CA ALA A 67 -19.95 20.58 13.68
C ALA A 67 -19.69 19.26 14.42
N ILE A 68 -20.66 18.33 14.42
CA ILE A 68 -20.58 17.06 15.16
C ILE A 68 -19.58 16.08 14.53
N PHE A 69 -19.55 16.00 13.19
CA PHE A 69 -18.69 15.01 12.48
C PHE A 69 -17.37 15.61 11.97
N ASN A 70 -17.19 16.90 12.15
CA ASN A 70 -16.02 17.63 11.62
C ASN A 70 -15.85 17.43 10.09
N LEU A 71 -16.97 17.53 9.37
CA LEU A 71 -17.08 17.38 7.93
C LEU A 71 -17.80 18.61 7.36
N LYS A 72 -17.63 18.88 6.08
CA LYS A 72 -18.41 19.89 5.35
C LYS A 72 -19.42 19.17 4.45
N MET A 73 -20.66 19.12 4.90
CA MET A 73 -21.78 18.51 4.17
C MET A 73 -22.63 19.61 3.54
N ASN A 74 -23.00 19.44 2.29
CA ASN A 74 -23.99 20.25 1.59
C ASN A 74 -25.08 19.32 1.04
N ILE A 75 -26.33 19.54 1.40
CA ILE A 75 -27.48 18.71 1.05
C ILE A 75 -28.25 19.36 -0.10
N GLU A 76 -28.14 18.79 -1.29
CA GLU A 76 -28.87 19.28 -2.45
C GLU A 76 -30.30 18.68 -2.54
N GLY A 77 -30.46 17.44 -2.04
CA GLY A 77 -31.74 16.73 -2.07
C GLY A 77 -32.60 16.92 -0.83
N SER A 78 -33.45 15.95 -0.55
CA SER A 78 -34.41 15.96 0.56
C SER A 78 -33.87 15.24 1.81
N ILE A 79 -34.39 15.64 2.96
CA ILE A 79 -34.16 14.98 4.25
C ILE A 79 -35.47 14.35 4.68
N SER A 80 -35.46 13.05 5.02
CA SER A 80 -36.61 12.34 5.54
C SER A 80 -36.24 11.52 6.77
N TYR A 81 -37.11 11.52 7.78
CA TYR A 81 -36.94 10.72 8.97
C TYR A 81 -37.51 9.29 8.75
N LYS A 82 -36.82 8.27 9.26
CA LYS A 82 -37.23 6.86 9.27
C LYS A 82 -37.04 6.27 10.64
N ILE A 83 -38.06 5.56 11.15
CA ILE A 83 -38.05 4.95 12.49
C ILE A 83 -37.33 3.60 12.46
N LEU A 84 -37.72 2.73 11.52
CA LEU A 84 -37.25 1.35 11.45
C LEU A 84 -36.10 1.15 10.48
N PRO A 85 -35.17 0.19 10.72
CA PRO A 85 -35.03 -0.64 11.95
C PRO A 85 -34.44 0.12 13.13
N THR A 86 -33.88 1.31 12.95
CA THR A 86 -33.35 2.24 13.95
C THR A 86 -33.68 3.66 13.55
N PRO A 87 -33.96 4.58 14.47
CA PRO A 87 -34.20 6.00 14.17
C PRO A 87 -33.05 6.60 13.39
N ARG A 88 -33.36 7.14 12.21
CA ARG A 88 -32.36 7.72 11.30
C ARG A 88 -32.97 8.74 10.36
N PHE A 89 -32.11 9.62 9.88
CA PHE A 89 -32.40 10.44 8.71
C PHE A 89 -31.89 9.75 7.46
N GLU A 90 -32.69 9.76 6.43
CA GLU A 90 -32.31 9.47 5.07
C GLU A 90 -32.14 10.79 4.33
N VAL A 91 -30.92 11.05 3.87
CA VAL A 91 -30.55 12.28 3.17
C VAL A 91 -30.15 11.94 1.76
N LYS A 92 -30.75 12.62 0.79
CA LYS A 92 -30.50 12.37 -0.65
C LYS A 92 -29.61 13.48 -1.24
N ASN A 93 -28.82 13.12 -2.25
CA ASN A 93 -27.93 14.00 -3.02
C ASN A 93 -27.09 14.92 -2.12
N VAL A 94 -26.10 14.30 -1.50
CA VAL A 94 -25.21 14.97 -0.55
C VAL A 94 -23.82 15.11 -1.17
N ASN A 95 -23.26 16.32 -1.08
CA ASN A 95 -21.84 16.55 -1.33
C ASN A 95 -21.10 16.59 0.01
N LEU A 96 -20.16 15.70 0.18
CA LEU A 96 -19.36 15.58 1.39
C LEU A 96 -17.92 16.00 1.12
N ASN A 97 -17.36 16.86 1.98
CA ASN A 97 -15.97 17.24 1.98
C ASN A 97 -15.38 17.09 3.38
N LEU A 98 -14.08 16.81 3.45
CA LEU A 98 -13.33 17.09 4.67
C LEU A 98 -13.20 18.61 4.85
N ILE A 99 -13.20 19.10 6.08
CA ILE A 99 -12.93 20.50 6.39
C ILE A 99 -11.57 20.86 5.79
N ASP A 100 -11.45 22.01 5.14
CA ASP A 100 -10.28 22.53 4.41
C ASP A 100 -9.99 21.89 3.02
N SER A 101 -10.94 21.18 2.40
CA SER A 101 -10.77 20.68 1.04
C SER A 101 -11.71 21.39 0.05
N ASP A 102 -11.18 22.31 -0.75
CA ASP A 102 -12.04 23.11 -1.66
C ASP A 102 -12.22 22.49 -3.05
N LYS A 103 -11.41 21.53 -3.45
CA LYS A 103 -11.29 21.19 -4.88
C LYS A 103 -12.11 20.02 -5.40
N LYS A 104 -12.48 19.01 -4.59
CA LYS A 104 -13.23 17.84 -5.12
C LYS A 104 -14.16 17.25 -4.06
N LYS A 105 -15.47 17.35 -4.32
CA LYS A 105 -16.54 16.90 -3.43
C LYS A 105 -16.83 15.43 -3.66
N ILE A 106 -17.02 14.65 -2.59
CA ILE A 106 -17.52 13.27 -2.67
C ILE A 106 -19.03 13.33 -2.81
N ARG A 107 -19.57 12.98 -3.97
CA ARG A 107 -21.01 12.94 -4.22
C ARG A 107 -21.60 11.62 -3.71
N ILE A 108 -22.66 11.71 -2.91
CA ILE A 108 -23.36 10.59 -2.32
C ILE A 108 -24.85 10.70 -2.67
N LYS A 109 -25.39 9.72 -3.38
CA LYS A 109 -26.82 9.75 -3.76
C LYS A 109 -27.69 9.58 -2.54
N LYS A 110 -27.30 8.70 -1.60
CA LYS A 110 -28.09 8.38 -0.41
C LYS A 110 -27.20 8.14 0.81
N LEU A 111 -27.46 8.89 1.87
CA LEU A 111 -26.74 8.84 3.14
C LEU A 111 -27.73 8.67 4.29
N TYR A 112 -27.35 7.89 5.29
CA TYR A 112 -28.14 7.71 6.50
C TYR A 112 -27.42 8.30 7.71
N ILE A 113 -28.12 9.06 8.52
CA ILE A 113 -27.62 9.60 9.77
C ILE A 113 -28.41 8.95 10.91
N LEU A 114 -27.74 8.04 11.63
CA LEU A 114 -28.31 7.37 12.78
C LEU A 114 -28.29 8.34 13.97
N ILE A 115 -29.38 8.37 14.71
CA ILE A 115 -29.57 9.28 15.83
C ILE A 115 -29.78 8.51 17.14
N SER A 116 -29.50 9.19 18.26
CA SER A 116 -29.77 8.66 19.57
C SER A 116 -31.29 8.65 19.83
N SER A 117 -31.84 7.50 20.17
CA SER A 117 -33.26 7.38 20.54
C SER A 117 -33.69 8.27 21.71
N LEU A 118 -32.75 8.60 22.61
CA LEU A 118 -33.02 9.47 23.76
C LEU A 118 -33.06 10.96 23.39
N SER A 119 -32.75 11.33 22.15
CA SER A 119 -32.65 12.74 21.71
C SER A 119 -33.75 13.16 20.73
N LEU A 120 -34.91 12.49 20.72
CA LEU A 120 -35.97 12.71 19.75
C LEU A 120 -37.03 13.73 20.20
N ALA A 121 -36.84 14.35 21.36
CA ALA A 121 -37.86 15.20 21.98
C ALA A 121 -38.19 16.45 21.11
N ASN A 122 -37.20 17.10 20.55
CA ASN A 122 -37.35 18.25 19.64
C ASN A 122 -36.23 18.30 18.60
N PHE A 123 -36.35 19.19 17.60
CA PHE A 123 -35.36 19.31 16.55
C PHE A 123 -33.97 19.68 17.06
N GLU A 124 -33.88 20.55 18.05
CA GLU A 124 -32.61 21.00 18.64
C GLU A 124 -31.93 19.94 19.47
N SER A 125 -32.66 19.05 20.12
CA SER A 125 -32.13 17.99 20.97
C SER A 125 -31.59 16.79 20.22
N ILE A 126 -31.85 16.69 18.89
CA ILE A 126 -31.39 15.56 18.06
C ILE A 126 -29.87 15.44 18.09
N LYS A 127 -29.38 14.28 18.53
CA LYS A 127 -27.95 13.96 18.61
C LYS A 127 -27.60 12.88 17.60
N PRO A 128 -27.00 13.26 16.46
CA PRO A 128 -26.46 12.30 15.50
C PRO A 128 -25.30 11.51 16.10
N LYS A 129 -25.28 10.19 15.89
CA LYS A 129 -24.25 9.30 16.42
C LYS A 129 -23.36 8.72 15.33
N LYS A 130 -23.94 8.49 14.13
CA LYS A 130 -23.26 7.76 13.08
C LYS A 130 -23.76 8.18 11.71
N ILE A 131 -22.83 8.42 10.80
CA ILE A 131 -23.11 8.53 9.36
C ILE A 131 -22.90 7.13 8.75
N LEU A 132 -23.85 6.68 7.94
CA LEU A 132 -23.80 5.41 7.26
C LEU A 132 -24.09 5.58 5.77
N VAL A 133 -23.13 5.23 4.94
CA VAL A 133 -23.21 5.19 3.47
C VAL A 133 -23.36 3.73 3.05
N LYS A 134 -24.29 3.42 2.15
CA LYS A 134 -24.52 2.04 1.68
C LYS A 134 -24.69 1.99 0.17
N LYS A 135 -23.98 1.04 -0.47
CA LYS A 135 -24.14 0.73 -1.90
C LYS A 135 -23.93 1.95 -2.80
N GLU A 136 -22.98 2.82 -2.44
CA GLU A 136 -22.64 4.04 -3.16
C GLU A 136 -21.33 3.89 -3.95
N GLN A 137 -21.14 4.77 -4.92
CA GLN A 137 -19.89 4.94 -5.65
C GLN A 137 -19.21 6.21 -5.13
N LEU A 138 -18.05 6.06 -4.52
CA LEU A 138 -17.35 7.15 -3.84
C LEU A 138 -16.02 7.44 -4.56
N GLU A 139 -15.84 8.68 -4.99
CA GLU A 139 -14.60 9.13 -5.63
C GLU A 139 -13.67 9.75 -4.59
N ILE A 140 -12.45 9.22 -4.50
CA ILE A 140 -11.42 9.67 -3.57
C ILE A 140 -10.20 10.11 -4.37
N HIS A 141 -9.66 11.28 -4.05
CA HIS A 141 -8.49 11.85 -4.70
C HIS A 141 -7.26 11.73 -3.80
N PRO A 142 -6.17 11.08 -4.26
CA PRO A 142 -4.94 10.90 -3.50
C PRO A 142 -4.30 12.21 -3.01
N THR A 143 -4.48 13.30 -3.74
CA THR A 143 -4.02 14.64 -3.36
C THR A 143 -4.54 15.11 -2.00
N ASN A 144 -5.65 14.55 -1.54
CA ASN A 144 -6.23 14.84 -0.23
C ASN A 144 -5.74 13.91 0.89
N PHE A 145 -4.73 13.04 0.65
CA PHE A 145 -4.29 12.05 1.62
C PHE A 145 -3.88 12.65 2.98
N LYS A 146 -3.15 13.78 3.00
CA LYS A 146 -2.79 14.49 4.24
C LYS A 146 -4.03 14.88 5.05
N LYS A 147 -5.10 15.31 4.38
CA LYS A 147 -6.38 15.72 5.02
C LYS A 147 -7.15 14.51 5.56
N TYR A 148 -7.17 13.39 4.82
CA TYR A 148 -7.74 12.14 5.32
C TYR A 148 -6.98 11.62 6.55
N PHE A 149 -5.65 11.68 6.53
CA PHE A 149 -4.83 11.29 7.69
C PHE A 149 -5.10 12.21 8.90
N LYS A 150 -5.17 13.54 8.69
CA LYS A 150 -5.55 14.51 9.74
C LYS A 150 -6.91 14.14 10.33
N TYR A 151 -7.91 13.83 9.48
CA TYR A 151 -9.24 13.39 9.93
C TYR A 151 -9.17 12.14 10.80
N LEU A 152 -8.35 11.14 10.44
CA LEU A 152 -8.18 9.90 11.21
C LEU A 152 -7.48 10.12 12.56
N THR A 153 -6.72 11.20 12.72
CA THR A 153 -5.99 11.51 13.96
C THR A 153 -6.77 12.40 14.92
N LEU A 154 -7.90 12.98 14.51
CA LEU A 154 -8.73 13.82 15.37
C LEU A 154 -9.46 12.99 16.43
N LYS A 155 -9.58 13.55 17.64
CA LYS A 155 -10.44 12.99 18.69
C LYS A 155 -11.89 13.32 18.36
N LYS A 156 -12.76 12.30 18.30
CA LYS A 156 -14.18 12.41 17.95
C LYS A 156 -14.98 11.43 18.77
N GLU A 157 -16.29 11.67 18.87
CA GLU A 157 -17.24 10.75 19.51
C GLU A 157 -18.13 10.04 18.48
N ASN A 158 -18.29 10.64 17.31
CA ASN A 158 -19.22 10.19 16.29
C ASN A 158 -18.50 9.45 15.16
N THR A 159 -19.14 8.43 14.60
CA THR A 159 -18.51 7.50 13.67
C THR A 159 -19.06 7.62 12.25
N LEU A 160 -18.17 7.37 11.26
CA LEU A 160 -18.53 7.14 9.86
C LEU A 160 -18.48 5.64 9.56
N ALA A 161 -19.42 5.15 8.77
CA ALA A 161 -19.36 3.80 8.22
C ALA A 161 -19.79 3.79 6.75
N ILE A 162 -19.13 2.95 5.97
CA ILE A 162 -19.46 2.66 4.58
C ILE A 162 -19.72 1.16 4.49
N LYS A 163 -20.72 0.74 3.72
CA LYS A 163 -21.05 -0.68 3.52
C LYS A 163 -21.33 -1.00 2.06
N ASN A 164 -20.75 -2.09 1.58
CA ASN A 164 -20.95 -2.63 0.23
C ASN A 164 -20.88 -1.56 -0.86
N SER A 165 -19.89 -0.67 -0.78
CA SER A 165 -19.72 0.45 -1.69
C SER A 165 -18.54 0.22 -2.62
N VAL A 166 -18.43 1.02 -3.68
CA VAL A 166 -17.29 1.01 -4.60
C VAL A 166 -16.50 2.29 -4.40
N LEU A 167 -15.18 2.17 -4.16
CA LEU A 167 -14.29 3.32 -4.07
C LEU A 167 -13.51 3.46 -5.37
N PHE A 168 -13.47 4.66 -5.91
CA PHE A 168 -12.67 5.06 -7.04
C PHE A 168 -11.56 5.99 -6.58
N PHE A 169 -10.32 5.53 -6.66
CA PHE A 169 -9.17 6.40 -6.50
C PHE A 169 -8.82 6.98 -7.87
N ILE A 170 -8.91 8.31 -8.00
CA ILE A 170 -8.68 9.03 -9.26
C ILE A 170 -7.47 9.95 -9.06
N ASP A 171 -6.39 9.72 -9.83
CA ASP A 171 -5.22 10.60 -9.80
C ASP A 171 -5.46 11.90 -10.59
N ASP A 172 -4.50 12.82 -10.55
CA ASP A 172 -4.60 14.10 -11.26
C ASP A 172 -4.53 13.96 -12.79
N GLN A 173 -4.11 12.79 -13.28
CA GLN A 173 -4.07 12.45 -14.72
C GLN A 173 -5.37 11.75 -15.18
N GLY A 174 -6.32 11.51 -14.26
CA GLY A 174 -7.57 10.82 -14.55
C GLY A 174 -7.47 9.29 -14.51
N ASN A 175 -6.32 8.70 -14.15
CA ASN A 175 -6.20 7.26 -13.97
C ASN A 175 -7.04 6.82 -12.78
N LYS A 176 -7.79 5.73 -12.97
CA LYS A 176 -8.78 5.25 -12.03
C LYS A 176 -8.42 3.87 -11.49
N VAL A 177 -8.32 3.76 -10.17
CA VAL A 177 -8.19 2.47 -9.47
C VAL A 177 -9.49 2.18 -8.73
N ILE A 178 -10.03 0.98 -8.93
CA ILE A 178 -11.35 0.58 -8.43
C ILE A 178 -11.20 -0.43 -7.31
N PHE A 179 -11.82 -0.13 -6.17
CA PHE A 179 -11.94 -1.03 -5.02
C PHE A 179 -13.41 -1.40 -4.82
N ASN A 180 -13.72 -2.66 -5.05
CA ASN A 180 -15.08 -3.20 -4.93
C ASN A 180 -15.37 -3.70 -3.51
N ASN A 181 -16.66 -3.88 -3.19
CA ASN A 181 -17.13 -4.45 -1.92
C ASN A 181 -16.48 -3.79 -0.70
N THR A 182 -16.43 -2.46 -0.73
CA THR A 182 -15.78 -1.70 0.33
C THR A 182 -16.68 -1.59 1.55
N ASP A 183 -16.18 -2.09 2.67
CA ASP A 183 -16.69 -1.87 4.00
C ASP A 183 -15.70 -1.03 4.80
N TYR A 184 -16.18 0.01 5.47
CA TYR A 184 -15.41 0.90 6.33
C TYR A 184 -16.15 1.12 7.64
N LYS A 185 -15.44 1.08 8.76
CA LYS A 185 -16.04 1.21 10.09
C LYS A 185 -15.09 1.90 11.05
N GLU A 186 -15.59 2.90 11.74
CA GLU A 186 -14.93 3.59 12.84
C GLU A 186 -15.47 3.12 14.20
N LYS A 187 -14.60 3.10 15.20
CA LYS A 187 -14.91 2.90 16.61
C LYS A 187 -14.12 3.91 17.43
N PHE A 188 -14.80 4.57 18.36
CA PHE A 188 -14.18 5.49 19.31
C PHE A 188 -14.40 4.99 20.74
N SER A 189 -13.38 5.21 21.56
CA SER A 189 -13.45 5.18 23.02
C SER A 189 -12.61 6.36 23.53
N GLU A 190 -12.67 6.67 24.84
CA GLU A 190 -12.01 7.86 25.42
C GLU A 190 -10.56 8.07 24.96
N ASN A 191 -9.77 6.99 24.88
CA ASN A 191 -8.35 7.05 24.55
C ASN A 191 -7.99 6.40 23.21
N ARG A 192 -8.99 5.99 22.41
CA ARG A 192 -8.72 5.20 21.20
C ARG A 192 -9.67 5.50 20.05
N HIS A 193 -9.10 5.78 18.87
CA HIS A 193 -9.80 5.75 17.59
C HIS A 193 -9.30 4.56 16.77
N GLN A 194 -10.20 3.70 16.34
CA GLN A 194 -9.92 2.54 15.50
C GLN A 194 -10.73 2.61 14.21
N VAL A 195 -10.05 2.40 13.10
CA VAL A 195 -10.64 2.27 11.76
C VAL A 195 -10.36 0.88 11.23
N GLU A 196 -11.37 0.23 10.72
CA GLU A 196 -11.28 -1.04 10.01
C GLU A 196 -11.95 -0.89 8.65
N SER A 197 -11.28 -1.33 7.61
CA SER A 197 -11.86 -1.39 6.26
C SER A 197 -11.46 -2.68 5.56
N THR A 198 -12.39 -3.21 4.79
CA THR A 198 -12.16 -4.34 3.89
C THR A 198 -12.60 -3.94 2.50
N PHE A 199 -11.85 -4.30 1.48
CA PHE A 199 -12.20 -4.04 0.09
C PHE A 199 -11.56 -5.08 -0.83
N THR A 200 -12.09 -5.22 -2.04
CA THR A 200 -11.59 -6.16 -3.03
C THR A 200 -10.89 -5.40 -4.16
N PHE A 201 -9.64 -5.77 -4.43
CA PHE A 201 -8.86 -5.26 -5.56
C PHE A 201 -8.20 -6.43 -6.30
N ALA A 202 -8.30 -6.46 -7.63
CA ALA A 202 -7.75 -7.52 -8.47
C ALA A 202 -8.04 -8.93 -7.91
N GLN A 203 -9.31 -9.20 -7.55
CA GLN A 203 -9.83 -10.45 -6.98
C GLN A 203 -9.26 -10.83 -5.60
N ASN A 204 -8.46 -9.96 -4.97
CA ASN A 204 -7.94 -10.18 -3.63
C ASN A 204 -8.64 -9.28 -2.62
N GLN A 205 -9.01 -9.85 -1.48
CA GLN A 205 -9.48 -9.09 -0.34
C GLN A 205 -8.29 -8.40 0.33
N ILE A 206 -8.42 -7.11 0.55
CA ILE A 206 -7.46 -6.29 1.29
C ILE A 206 -8.13 -5.84 2.57
N ASN A 207 -7.43 -6.05 3.69
CA ASN A 207 -7.86 -5.57 5.00
C ASN A 207 -6.98 -4.38 5.39
N PHE A 208 -7.61 -3.29 5.78
CA PHE A 208 -7.00 -2.09 6.32
C PHE A 208 -7.40 -1.91 7.78
N LYS A 209 -6.45 -1.63 8.64
CA LYS A 209 -6.68 -1.28 10.04
C LYS A 209 -5.82 -0.11 10.44
N PHE A 210 -6.42 0.91 11.01
CA PHE A 210 -5.72 2.02 11.62
C PHE A 210 -6.13 2.12 13.09
N LEU A 211 -5.18 2.31 13.96
CA LEU A 211 -5.37 2.48 15.38
C LEU A 211 -4.60 3.73 15.85
N ASN A 212 -5.30 4.69 16.37
CA ASN A 212 -4.74 5.84 17.04
C ASN A 212 -5.08 5.76 18.53
N ARG A 213 -4.07 5.55 19.38
CA ARG A 213 -4.18 5.67 20.83
C ARG A 213 -3.69 7.06 21.20
N PHE A 214 -4.59 7.91 21.68
CA PHE A 214 -4.25 9.30 22.03
C PHE A 214 -3.20 9.32 23.15
N GLY A 215 -2.07 10.02 22.88
CA GLY A 215 -0.94 10.08 23.79
C GLY A 215 0.00 8.85 23.79
N SER A 216 -0.16 7.95 22.81
CA SER A 216 0.65 6.74 22.64
C SER A 216 0.94 6.52 21.15
N GLU A 217 1.35 5.30 20.79
CA GLU A 217 1.66 4.90 19.43
C GLU A 217 0.43 4.92 18.50
N LYS A 218 0.66 5.23 17.24
CA LYS A 218 -0.30 5.05 16.14
C LYS A 218 0.13 3.86 15.29
N TYR A 219 -0.82 3.07 14.87
CA TYR A 219 -0.57 1.84 14.13
C TYR A 219 -1.46 1.77 12.88
N LEU A 220 -0.85 1.43 11.75
CA LEU A 220 -1.54 1.18 10.49
C LEU A 220 -1.14 -0.19 9.97
N LYS A 221 -2.12 -1.00 9.58
CA LYS A 221 -1.90 -2.30 8.95
C LYS A 221 -2.71 -2.45 7.68
N ILE A 222 -2.04 -2.89 6.62
CA ILE A 222 -2.66 -3.33 5.39
C ILE A 222 -2.28 -4.79 5.19
N SER A 223 -3.21 -5.67 4.86
CA SER A 223 -2.90 -7.08 4.62
C SER A 223 -3.74 -7.68 3.50
N ILE A 224 -3.13 -8.60 2.77
CA ILE A 224 -3.75 -9.41 1.72
C ILE A 224 -3.64 -10.87 2.19
N PRO A 225 -4.64 -11.40 2.92
CA PRO A 225 -4.55 -12.70 3.58
C PRO A 225 -4.26 -13.85 2.62
N LYS A 226 -4.92 -13.87 1.46
CA LYS A 226 -4.73 -14.90 0.43
C LYS A 226 -3.27 -15.00 -0.06
N LEU A 227 -2.56 -13.87 -0.13
CA LEU A 227 -1.17 -13.79 -0.56
C LEU A 227 -0.17 -13.83 0.60
N LYS A 228 -0.64 -13.92 1.85
CA LYS A 228 0.19 -13.83 3.07
C LYS A 228 1.09 -12.59 3.09
N GLN A 229 0.60 -11.47 2.54
CA GLN A 229 1.30 -10.20 2.47
C GLN A 229 0.77 -9.23 3.51
N SER A 230 1.64 -8.45 4.13
CA SER A 230 1.24 -7.39 5.06
C SER A 230 2.24 -6.24 5.06
N LEU A 231 1.69 -5.04 5.21
CA LEU A 231 2.39 -3.80 5.52
C LEU A 231 1.90 -3.33 6.89
N ASP A 232 2.79 -3.30 7.86
CA ASP A 232 2.55 -2.80 9.21
C ASP A 232 3.38 -1.52 9.40
N ILE A 233 2.76 -0.40 9.79
CA ILE A 233 3.44 0.87 10.08
C ILE A 233 3.11 1.25 11.51
N THR A 234 4.12 1.38 12.33
CA THR A 234 4.02 1.89 13.71
C THR A 234 4.66 3.26 13.76
N PHE A 235 3.92 4.25 14.27
CA PHE A 235 4.45 5.60 14.49
C PHE A 235 4.78 5.77 15.97
N ASP A 236 5.90 6.38 16.25
CA ASP A 236 6.32 6.67 17.62
C ASP A 236 5.36 7.64 18.32
N LYS A 237 5.38 7.65 19.64
CA LYS A 237 4.53 8.52 20.47
C LYS A 237 4.72 10.01 20.13
N GLU A 238 5.96 10.42 19.90
CA GLU A 238 6.33 11.79 19.58
C GLU A 238 6.06 12.19 18.13
N SER A 239 5.64 11.23 17.30
CA SER A 239 5.34 11.45 15.90
C SER A 239 4.14 12.37 15.74
N ASN A 240 4.35 13.49 15.06
CA ASN A 240 3.32 14.48 14.71
C ASN A 240 3.36 14.78 13.20
N LEU A 241 2.55 15.72 12.73
CA LEU A 241 2.49 16.08 11.29
C LEU A 241 3.76 16.74 10.78
N ASP A 242 4.57 17.33 11.68
CA ASP A 242 5.82 18.02 11.33
C ASP A 242 7.04 17.12 11.42
N LEU A 243 6.98 16.07 12.25
CA LEU A 243 8.05 15.09 12.36
C LEU A 243 7.46 13.69 12.54
N LEU A 244 7.47 12.91 11.50
CA LEU A 244 7.06 11.52 11.53
C LEU A 244 8.27 10.63 11.84
N SER A 245 8.12 9.74 12.81
CA SER A 245 9.10 8.69 13.11
C SER A 245 8.39 7.38 13.42
N GLY A 246 9.08 6.27 13.19
CA GLY A 246 8.50 4.96 13.45
C GLY A 246 9.15 3.83 12.65
N GLU A 247 8.42 2.73 12.55
CA GLU A 247 8.83 1.50 11.89
C GLU A 247 7.84 1.11 10.79
N ILE A 248 8.36 0.71 9.63
CA ILE A 248 7.61 0.06 8.54
C ILE A 248 8.08 -1.39 8.46
N LYS A 249 7.15 -2.32 8.57
CA LYS A 249 7.39 -3.76 8.44
C LYS A 249 6.57 -4.31 7.27
N LEU A 250 7.25 -4.66 6.19
CA LEU A 250 6.63 -5.27 5.01
C LEU A 250 6.99 -6.75 4.93
N LYS A 251 5.96 -7.60 4.88
CA LYS A 251 6.09 -9.02 4.60
C LYS A 251 5.58 -9.31 3.19
N PHE A 252 6.42 -9.92 2.36
CA PHE A 252 6.13 -10.20 0.96
C PHE A 252 6.94 -11.41 0.49
N LEU A 253 6.30 -12.42 -0.07
CA LEU A 253 6.96 -13.64 -0.62
C LEU A 253 8.05 -14.20 0.31
N GLU A 254 7.72 -14.46 1.57
CA GLU A 254 8.66 -14.93 2.61
C GLU A 254 9.80 -13.95 2.94
N THR A 255 9.77 -12.74 2.36
CA THR A 255 10.73 -11.67 2.62
C THR A 255 10.19 -10.72 3.67
N LEU A 256 11.02 -10.34 4.61
CA LEU A 256 10.76 -9.33 5.62
C LEU A 256 11.64 -8.11 5.34
N LEU A 257 11.00 -6.98 5.05
CA LEU A 257 11.62 -5.67 5.03
C LEU A 257 11.21 -4.93 6.31
N LEU A 258 12.18 -4.43 7.05
CA LEU A 258 11.99 -3.56 8.19
C LEU A 258 12.73 -2.25 7.95
N LEU A 259 12.00 -1.14 7.99
CA LEU A 259 12.55 0.21 7.82
C LEU A 259 12.21 1.05 9.03
N ASN A 260 13.22 1.56 9.74
CA ASN A 260 13.04 2.60 10.74
C ASN A 260 13.22 3.95 10.06
N PHE A 261 12.25 4.84 10.20
CA PHE A 261 12.19 6.11 9.50
C PHE A 261 12.02 7.29 10.46
N LYS A 262 12.61 8.43 10.08
CA LYS A 262 12.41 9.71 10.78
C LYS A 262 12.53 10.86 9.79
N GLY A 263 11.54 11.75 9.75
CA GLY A 263 11.54 12.91 8.86
C GLY A 263 10.17 13.55 8.68
N LYS A 264 10.08 14.54 7.81
CA LYS A 264 8.83 15.23 7.42
C LYS A 264 8.48 14.95 5.96
N GLU A 265 9.31 15.42 5.04
CA GLU A 265 9.22 15.21 3.59
C GLU A 265 10.40 14.39 3.09
N ASP A 266 11.54 14.56 3.74
CA ASP A 266 12.74 13.75 3.60
C ASP A 266 12.85 12.83 4.82
N PHE A 267 12.76 11.54 4.61
CA PHE A 267 12.83 10.53 5.65
C PHE A 267 14.21 9.88 5.67
N LYS A 268 14.91 10.03 6.78
CA LYS A 268 16.13 9.26 7.07
C LYS A 268 15.72 7.84 7.43
N ILE A 269 16.34 6.87 6.79
CA ILE A 269 16.20 5.44 7.05
C ILE A 269 17.49 4.94 7.71
N SER A 270 17.38 4.26 8.85
CA SER A 270 18.53 3.76 9.60
C SER A 270 18.17 2.48 10.35
N ASN A 271 19.19 1.67 10.70
CA ASN A 271 19.00 0.41 11.43
C ASN A 271 17.93 -0.51 10.79
N SER A 272 17.90 -0.53 9.48
CA SER A 272 16.89 -1.21 8.68
C SER A 272 17.47 -2.44 8.02
N PHE A 273 16.62 -3.39 7.62
CA PHE A 273 17.07 -4.60 6.97
C PHE A 273 16.04 -5.20 6.00
N LEU A 274 16.55 -5.96 5.04
CA LEU A 274 15.78 -6.83 4.18
C LEU A 274 16.29 -8.27 4.36
N ARG A 275 15.41 -9.19 4.71
CA ARG A 275 15.78 -10.56 5.05
C ARG A 275 14.80 -11.59 4.52
N ASN A 276 15.33 -12.69 3.98
CA ASN A 276 14.60 -13.92 3.70
C ASN A 276 15.57 -15.13 3.85
N LYS A 277 15.18 -16.33 3.37
CA LYS A 277 16.00 -17.56 3.48
C LYS A 277 17.35 -17.49 2.77
N PHE A 278 17.49 -16.62 1.74
CA PHE A 278 18.68 -16.56 0.87
C PHE A 278 19.24 -15.14 0.74
N LEU A 279 18.68 -14.17 1.42
CA LEU A 279 19.13 -12.78 1.44
C LEU A 279 19.12 -12.24 2.86
N ASN A 280 20.24 -11.66 3.27
CA ASN A 280 20.35 -10.92 4.52
C ASN A 280 21.12 -9.63 4.24
N SER A 281 20.43 -8.49 4.37
CA SER A 281 21.00 -7.18 4.06
C SER A 281 20.66 -6.15 5.13
N LYS A 282 21.57 -5.18 5.34
CA LYS A 282 21.33 -3.95 6.08
C LYS A 282 20.99 -2.82 5.10
N ILE A 283 20.12 -1.92 5.51
CA ILE A 283 19.64 -0.80 4.70
C ILE A 283 19.78 0.48 5.50
N ASP A 284 20.47 1.47 4.95
CA ASP A 284 20.54 2.83 5.46
C ASP A 284 20.38 3.81 4.30
N GLY A 285 19.83 5.00 4.54
CA GLY A 285 19.68 5.99 3.48
C GLY A 285 18.60 7.00 3.74
N LYS A 286 17.96 7.45 2.65
CA LYS A 286 16.88 8.44 2.71
C LYS A 286 15.83 8.21 1.62
N ILE A 287 14.61 8.65 1.91
CA ILE A 287 13.49 8.72 0.97
C ILE A 287 12.98 10.16 0.96
N SER A 288 12.70 10.71 -0.21
CA SER A 288 12.10 12.03 -0.39
C SER A 288 10.80 11.93 -1.17
N PHE A 289 9.81 12.75 -0.77
CA PHE A 289 8.50 12.88 -1.43
C PHE A 289 8.21 14.32 -1.86
N LYS A 290 9.23 15.21 -1.90
CA LYS A 290 9.03 16.64 -2.18
C LYS A 290 8.36 16.89 -3.54
N ASP A 291 9.05 16.56 -4.63
CA ASP A 291 8.56 16.79 -5.99
C ASP A 291 8.16 15.49 -6.67
N ASN A 292 9.05 14.50 -6.60
CA ASN A 292 8.87 13.14 -7.06
C ASN A 292 9.39 12.17 -6.01
N PHE A 293 8.91 10.94 -6.04
CA PHE A 293 9.46 9.90 -5.21
C PHE A 293 10.93 9.66 -5.57
N TYR A 294 11.83 9.91 -4.61
CA TYR A 294 13.25 9.71 -4.73
C TYR A 294 13.79 8.91 -3.53
N PHE A 295 14.69 7.98 -3.78
CA PHE A 295 15.37 7.24 -2.73
C PHE A 295 16.90 7.22 -2.97
N ASP A 296 17.66 7.18 -1.87
CA ASP A 296 19.11 7.02 -1.88
C ASP A 296 19.48 6.07 -0.74
N PHE A 297 19.75 4.80 -1.10
CA PHE A 297 20.01 3.74 -0.14
C PHE A 297 21.42 3.15 -0.29
N LYS A 298 21.99 2.78 0.85
CA LYS A 298 23.16 1.92 0.97
C LYS A 298 22.69 0.55 1.43
N LEU A 299 22.97 -0.49 0.65
CA LEU A 299 22.63 -1.87 0.90
C LEU A 299 23.89 -2.68 1.18
N GLY A 300 24.09 -3.05 2.44
CA GLY A 300 25.15 -3.99 2.83
C GLY A 300 24.59 -5.42 2.85
N ILE A 301 24.92 -6.24 1.86
CA ILE A 301 24.46 -7.62 1.73
C ILE A 301 25.54 -8.55 2.30
N ASN A 302 25.24 -9.30 3.35
CA ASN A 302 26.17 -10.28 3.91
C ASN A 302 26.24 -11.55 3.08
N GLN A 303 25.07 -12.01 2.64
CA GLN A 303 24.94 -13.22 1.83
C GLN A 303 23.71 -13.12 0.92
N ILE A 304 23.85 -13.60 -0.30
CA ILE A 304 22.78 -13.72 -1.28
C ILE A 304 22.98 -14.96 -2.15
N ASP A 305 21.90 -15.67 -2.48
CA ASP A 305 21.88 -16.72 -3.50
C ASP A 305 21.19 -16.21 -4.77
N LEU A 306 21.96 -15.80 -5.76
CA LEU A 306 21.45 -15.26 -7.03
C LEU A 306 20.57 -16.25 -7.79
N ARG A 307 20.83 -17.57 -7.66
CA ARG A 307 20.03 -18.60 -8.32
C ARG A 307 18.58 -18.55 -7.89
N LYS A 308 18.35 -18.25 -6.61
CA LYS A 308 17.00 -18.14 -6.03
C LYS A 308 16.34 -16.78 -6.31
N LEU A 309 17.12 -15.71 -6.49
CA LEU A 309 16.57 -14.41 -6.90
C LEU A 309 15.90 -14.46 -8.27
N LEU A 310 16.36 -15.31 -9.16
CA LEU A 310 15.76 -15.49 -10.49
C LEU A 310 14.29 -15.95 -10.43
N LEU A 311 13.87 -16.58 -9.34
CA LEU A 311 12.47 -16.96 -9.11
C LEU A 311 11.54 -15.74 -9.06
N TYR A 312 12.06 -14.55 -8.77
CA TYR A 312 11.29 -13.31 -8.74
C TYR A 312 11.30 -12.54 -10.07
N TYR A 313 12.05 -13.02 -11.07
CA TYR A 313 12.14 -12.35 -12.37
C TYR A 313 10.80 -12.08 -13.06
N PRO A 314 9.78 -13.00 -13.03
CA PRO A 314 8.49 -12.73 -13.64
C PRO A 314 7.79 -11.49 -13.08
N ILE A 315 8.04 -11.14 -11.82
CA ILE A 315 7.49 -9.95 -11.17
C ILE A 315 8.05 -8.67 -11.81
N PHE A 316 9.32 -8.70 -12.24
CA PHE A 316 9.98 -7.57 -12.90
C PHE A 316 9.64 -7.45 -14.39
N GLN A 317 9.22 -8.56 -15.03
CA GLN A 317 8.83 -8.55 -16.45
C GLN A 317 7.52 -7.84 -16.72
N SER A 318 6.54 -7.98 -15.81
CA SER A 318 5.15 -7.60 -16.05
C SER A 318 4.86 -6.10 -16.03
N GLY A 319 5.74 -5.26 -15.53
CA GLY A 319 5.36 -3.87 -15.26
C GLY A 319 6.34 -2.77 -15.64
N GLY A 320 7.60 -3.04 -15.85
CA GLY A 320 8.62 -2.00 -16.00
C GLY A 320 8.66 -1.06 -14.78
N ILE A 321 9.72 -0.32 -14.61
CA ILE A 321 9.81 0.67 -13.54
C ILE A 321 9.04 1.93 -13.97
N SER A 322 8.20 2.44 -13.09
CA SER A 322 7.48 3.68 -13.32
C SER A 322 8.46 4.84 -13.52
N LYS A 323 8.18 5.71 -14.49
CA LYS A 323 8.95 6.95 -14.70
C LYS A 323 8.97 7.89 -13.48
N LYS A 324 8.03 7.70 -12.55
CA LYS A 324 7.94 8.47 -11.30
C LYS A 324 8.88 7.96 -10.20
N ILE A 325 9.53 6.79 -10.40
CA ILE A 325 10.46 6.21 -9.44
C ILE A 325 11.88 6.60 -9.85
N ASN A 326 12.49 7.46 -9.05
CA ASN A 326 13.88 7.88 -9.22
C ASN A 326 14.68 7.55 -7.96
N GLY A 327 15.96 7.25 -8.10
CA GLY A 327 16.78 6.98 -6.94
C GLY A 327 18.09 6.28 -7.23
N LYS A 328 18.80 6.02 -6.14
CA LYS A 328 20.13 5.41 -6.14
C LYS A 328 20.20 4.30 -5.10
N LEU A 329 20.80 3.17 -5.46
CA LEU A 329 21.18 2.10 -4.56
C LEU A 329 22.69 1.86 -4.66
N ASP A 330 23.40 2.12 -3.58
CA ASP A 330 24.80 1.71 -3.42
C ASP A 330 24.79 0.31 -2.78
N ILE A 331 25.17 -0.69 -3.53
CA ILE A 331 25.15 -2.08 -3.09
C ILE A 331 26.58 -2.56 -2.86
N PHE A 332 26.84 -3.03 -1.67
CA PHE A 332 28.03 -3.78 -1.31
C PHE A 332 27.63 -5.18 -0.85
N ASN A 333 28.23 -6.20 -1.44
CA ASN A 333 27.94 -7.58 -1.08
C ASN A 333 29.24 -8.33 -0.81
N LYS A 334 29.32 -8.94 0.40
CA LYS A 334 30.48 -9.65 0.86
C LYS A 334 30.67 -11.01 0.17
N SER A 335 29.56 -11.75 -0.01
CA SER A 335 29.58 -13.07 -0.62
C SER A 335 28.25 -13.38 -1.31
N THR A 336 28.35 -13.95 -2.51
CA THR A 336 27.20 -14.34 -3.34
C THR A 336 27.40 -15.73 -3.89
N ASP A 337 26.42 -16.61 -3.69
CA ASP A 337 26.39 -17.89 -4.38
C ASP A 337 25.76 -17.70 -5.77
N SER A 338 26.48 -18.07 -6.80
CA SER A 338 26.06 -17.97 -8.20
C SER A 338 26.31 -19.28 -8.96
N PHE A 339 25.78 -19.37 -10.16
CA PHE A 339 26.06 -20.48 -11.08
C PHE A 339 27.55 -20.57 -11.49
N PHE A 340 28.27 -19.45 -11.45
CA PHE A 340 29.72 -19.39 -11.75
C PHE A 340 30.58 -19.70 -10.52
N GLY A 341 29.97 -20.02 -9.38
CA GLY A 341 30.61 -20.19 -8.09
C GLY A 341 30.43 -19.00 -7.15
N ASN A 342 31.23 -18.96 -6.09
CA ASN A 342 31.14 -17.89 -5.11
C ASN A 342 31.76 -16.58 -5.65
N ILE A 343 30.98 -15.52 -5.63
CA ILE A 343 31.36 -14.15 -5.98
C ILE A 343 31.62 -13.40 -4.67
N LYS A 344 32.81 -12.81 -4.52
CA LYS A 344 33.19 -12.05 -3.33
C LYS A 344 33.33 -10.57 -3.64
N ASP A 345 33.17 -9.75 -2.60
CA ASP A 345 33.44 -8.31 -2.58
C ASP A 345 32.84 -7.55 -3.77
N SER A 346 31.58 -7.90 -4.13
CA SER A 346 30.92 -7.21 -5.21
C SER A 346 30.38 -5.86 -4.77
N LYS A 347 30.59 -4.84 -5.62
CA LYS A 347 30.11 -3.47 -5.45
C LYS A 347 29.39 -3.03 -6.70
N MET A 348 28.30 -2.27 -6.56
CA MET A 348 27.60 -1.65 -7.70
C MET A 348 26.78 -0.45 -7.23
N ILE A 349 26.59 0.49 -8.15
CA ILE A 349 25.66 1.59 -7.99
C ILE A 349 24.53 1.40 -9.01
N LEU A 350 23.30 1.20 -8.51
CA LEU A 350 22.10 1.20 -9.33
C LEU A 350 21.48 2.59 -9.30
N ILE A 351 21.25 3.17 -10.47
CA ILE A 351 20.55 4.46 -10.63
C ILE A 351 19.26 4.21 -11.40
N PHE A 352 18.15 4.63 -10.82
CA PHE A 352 16.82 4.62 -11.42
C PHE A 352 16.47 6.04 -11.83
N GLU A 353 16.22 6.28 -13.11
CA GLU A 353 15.98 7.60 -13.64
C GLU A 353 14.99 7.54 -14.80
N ASN A 354 13.80 8.12 -14.63
CA ASN A 354 12.75 8.20 -15.67
C ASN A 354 12.36 6.87 -16.32
N GLY A 355 12.43 5.77 -15.54
CA GLY A 355 12.16 4.41 -16.01
C GLY A 355 13.37 3.66 -16.57
N ASP A 356 14.53 4.31 -16.70
CA ASP A 356 15.80 3.68 -17.05
C ASP A 356 16.50 3.14 -15.79
N ILE A 357 17.34 2.11 -15.98
CA ILE A 357 18.21 1.56 -14.93
C ILE A 357 19.65 1.63 -15.42
N LYS A 358 20.51 2.25 -14.62
CA LYS A 358 21.95 2.31 -14.90
C LYS A 358 22.71 1.61 -13.78
N ILE A 359 23.51 0.60 -14.11
CA ILE A 359 24.45 -0.06 -13.21
C ILE A 359 25.81 0.56 -13.47
N LYS A 360 26.31 1.33 -12.51
CA LYS A 360 27.63 1.98 -12.60
C LYS A 360 28.61 1.32 -11.65
N ASN A 361 29.87 1.28 -12.03
CA ASN A 361 30.98 0.84 -11.20
C ASN A 361 30.76 -0.57 -10.60
N PHE A 362 30.11 -1.46 -11.37
CA PHE A 362 30.06 -2.84 -10.94
C PHE A 362 31.46 -3.42 -10.88
N SER A 363 31.82 -4.00 -9.75
CA SER A 363 33.05 -4.76 -9.58
C SER A 363 32.78 -6.02 -8.75
N ALA A 364 33.41 -7.13 -9.09
CA ALA A 364 33.27 -8.40 -8.41
C ALA A 364 34.47 -9.29 -8.61
N LYS A 365 34.71 -10.22 -7.66
CA LYS A 365 35.73 -11.26 -7.76
C LYS A 365 35.08 -12.63 -7.79
N ILE A 366 35.33 -13.40 -8.83
CA ILE A 366 34.79 -14.76 -8.97
C ILE A 366 35.91 -15.74 -8.63
N LEU A 367 35.67 -16.60 -7.63
CA LEU A 367 36.58 -17.70 -7.22
C LEU A 367 38.03 -17.26 -6.95
N ASN A 368 38.26 -16.01 -6.61
CA ASN A 368 39.59 -15.37 -6.47
C ASN A 368 40.45 -15.42 -7.75
N ASN A 369 39.89 -15.80 -8.88
CA ASN A 369 40.58 -15.97 -10.16
C ASN A 369 40.18 -14.94 -11.21
N VAL A 370 38.96 -14.42 -11.17
CA VAL A 370 38.46 -13.47 -12.16
C VAL A 370 38.01 -12.19 -11.46
N ASP A 371 38.56 -11.06 -11.89
CA ASP A 371 38.12 -9.74 -11.50
C ASP A 371 37.24 -9.17 -12.63
N ILE A 372 36.00 -8.78 -12.31
CA ILE A 372 35.03 -8.20 -13.25
C ILE A 372 34.84 -6.72 -12.91
N LYS A 373 34.86 -5.88 -13.93
CA LYS A 373 34.38 -4.49 -13.86
C LYS A 373 33.40 -4.24 -15.00
N SER A 374 32.25 -3.65 -14.72
CA SER A 374 31.29 -3.34 -15.78
C SER A 374 30.43 -2.10 -15.50
N ASN A 375 29.94 -1.51 -16.60
CA ASN A 375 28.87 -0.54 -16.61
C ASN A 375 27.76 -1.07 -17.53
N ILE A 376 26.53 -1.08 -17.04
CA ILE A 376 25.38 -1.59 -17.78
C ILE A 376 24.27 -0.55 -17.69
N SER A 377 23.58 -0.28 -18.81
CA SER A 377 22.43 0.62 -18.83
C SER A 377 21.27 -0.08 -19.54
N ILE A 378 20.14 -0.21 -18.83
CA ILE A 378 18.88 -0.69 -19.38
C ILE A 378 18.05 0.54 -19.72
N LEU A 379 17.99 0.88 -21.01
CA LEU A 379 17.33 2.06 -21.53
C LEU A 379 15.95 1.67 -22.06
N LYS A 380 14.90 2.29 -21.53
CA LYS A 380 13.53 2.09 -21.97
C LYS A 380 13.12 3.15 -23.00
N ASN A 381 13.86 3.22 -24.12
CA ASN A 381 13.58 4.20 -25.14
C ASN A 381 12.34 3.80 -25.96
N ASN A 382 11.27 4.61 -25.89
CA ASN A 382 10.07 4.69 -26.75
C ASN A 382 9.62 3.43 -27.52
N LYS A 383 9.50 2.24 -26.87
CA LYS A 383 9.03 0.95 -27.40
C LYS A 383 10.10 -0.15 -27.62
N LYS A 384 11.41 0.13 -27.54
CA LYS A 384 12.44 -0.92 -27.69
C LYS A 384 13.43 -0.86 -26.52
N PRO A 385 13.25 -1.68 -25.48
CA PRO A 385 14.19 -1.71 -24.38
C PRO A 385 15.54 -2.30 -24.84
N ILE A 386 16.61 -1.56 -24.61
CA ILE A 386 17.99 -1.90 -25.00
C ILE A 386 18.85 -1.98 -23.75
N ILE A 387 19.63 -3.05 -23.62
CA ILE A 387 20.71 -3.17 -22.63
C ILE A 387 22.02 -2.77 -23.29
N LYS A 388 22.63 -1.67 -22.89
CA LYS A 388 24.00 -1.31 -23.27
C LYS A 388 24.95 -1.81 -22.18
N PHE A 389 26.07 -2.38 -22.57
CA PHE A 389 27.04 -2.90 -21.63
C PHE A 389 28.47 -2.61 -22.05
N SER A 390 29.35 -2.46 -21.06
CA SER A 390 30.78 -2.44 -21.17
C SER A 390 31.34 -3.28 -20.04
N ILE A 391 32.04 -4.35 -20.37
CA ILE A 391 32.52 -5.37 -19.43
C ILE A 391 34.03 -5.55 -19.62
N ASN A 392 34.75 -5.45 -18.51
CA ASN A 392 36.16 -5.78 -18.39
C ASN A 392 36.30 -7.01 -17.50
N LEU A 393 36.93 -8.05 -18.03
CA LEU A 393 37.30 -9.25 -17.34
C LEU A 393 38.80 -9.37 -17.24
N PHE A 394 39.33 -9.56 -16.06
CA PHE A 394 40.73 -9.91 -15.83
C PHE A 394 40.80 -11.29 -15.18
N VAL A 395 41.32 -12.24 -15.92
CA VAL A 395 41.50 -13.64 -15.53
C VAL A 395 42.94 -13.84 -15.12
N LYS A 396 43.21 -14.22 -13.86
CA LYS A 396 44.58 -14.41 -13.33
C LYS A 396 45.22 -15.71 -13.84
N ASP A 397 44.42 -16.77 -13.94
CA ASP A 397 44.80 -18.09 -14.40
C ASP A 397 43.80 -18.55 -15.45
N SER A 398 44.16 -18.38 -16.70
CA SER A 398 43.33 -18.72 -17.86
C SER A 398 43.02 -20.21 -17.93
N ALA A 399 43.98 -21.07 -17.71
CA ALA A 399 43.76 -22.53 -17.69
C ALA A 399 42.68 -22.95 -16.68
N LYS A 400 42.73 -22.41 -15.46
CA LYS A 400 41.75 -22.67 -14.42
C LYS A 400 40.36 -22.14 -14.77
N PHE A 401 40.26 -20.98 -15.38
CA PHE A 401 39.00 -20.37 -15.75
C PHE A 401 38.34 -21.08 -16.92
N PHE A 402 39.07 -21.27 -18.02
CA PHE A 402 38.53 -21.90 -19.21
C PHE A 402 38.23 -23.38 -19.05
N ARG A 403 38.97 -24.10 -18.19
CA ARG A 403 38.65 -25.49 -17.79
C ARG A 403 37.25 -25.61 -17.18
N LYS A 404 36.77 -24.63 -16.43
CA LYS A 404 35.39 -24.62 -15.93
C LYS A 404 34.35 -24.49 -17.03
N LEU A 405 34.69 -23.82 -18.12
CA LEU A 405 33.86 -23.73 -19.32
C LEU A 405 34.01 -24.96 -20.23
N GLY A 406 34.87 -25.97 -19.84
CA GLY A 406 35.11 -27.20 -20.61
C GLY A 406 36.10 -27.00 -21.73
N LEU A 407 36.96 -25.99 -21.64
CA LEU A 407 38.04 -25.71 -22.56
C LEU A 407 39.39 -26.01 -21.87
N TYR A 408 40.23 -26.89 -22.46
CA TYR A 408 41.38 -27.47 -21.77
C TYR A 408 42.75 -26.95 -22.33
N ASP A 409 42.77 -26.35 -23.51
CA ASP A 409 43.98 -25.98 -24.23
C ASP A 409 44.46 -24.55 -23.93
N PHE A 410 44.42 -24.17 -22.66
CA PHE A 410 44.86 -22.87 -22.20
C PHE A 410 46.03 -22.96 -21.23
N ASP A 411 47.00 -22.11 -21.44
CA ASP A 411 48.17 -21.99 -20.55
C ASP A 411 47.79 -21.27 -19.25
N LYS A 412 48.59 -21.50 -18.23
CA LYS A 412 48.49 -20.85 -16.93
C LYS A 412 49.01 -19.39 -17.04
N SER A 413 48.37 -18.58 -17.85
CA SER A 413 48.69 -17.16 -18.06
C SER A 413 47.54 -16.27 -17.63
N SER A 414 47.80 -14.99 -17.41
CA SER A 414 46.74 -14.02 -17.20
C SER A 414 46.20 -13.52 -18.55
N THR A 415 44.89 -13.27 -18.59
CA THR A 415 44.20 -12.76 -19.78
C THR A 415 43.26 -11.64 -19.40
N SER A 416 43.27 -10.54 -20.15
CA SER A 416 42.25 -9.49 -20.05
C SER A 416 41.34 -9.52 -21.27
N ILE A 417 40.03 -9.35 -21.06
CA ILE A 417 39.01 -9.32 -22.10
C ILE A 417 38.13 -8.12 -21.86
N PHE A 418 38.09 -7.20 -22.83
CA PHE A 418 37.12 -6.11 -22.84
C PHE A 418 36.07 -6.35 -23.91
N VAL A 419 34.79 -6.19 -23.54
CA VAL A 419 33.64 -6.36 -24.45
C VAL A 419 32.71 -5.16 -24.30
N ASN A 420 32.37 -4.53 -25.43
CA ASN A 420 31.37 -3.46 -25.47
C ASN A 420 30.32 -3.76 -26.52
N GLY A 421 29.06 -3.52 -26.16
CA GLY A 421 27.93 -3.82 -27.05
C GLY A 421 26.58 -3.45 -26.51
N ASN A 422 25.55 -3.99 -27.14
CA ASN A 422 24.18 -3.86 -26.69
C ASN A 422 23.36 -5.13 -26.98
N VAL A 423 22.28 -5.32 -26.22
CA VAL A 423 21.28 -6.38 -26.44
C VAL A 423 19.93 -5.70 -26.63
N ASP A 424 19.27 -5.97 -27.75
CA ASP A 424 17.86 -5.62 -27.96
C ASP A 424 16.99 -6.70 -27.28
N ILE A 425 16.21 -6.29 -26.27
CA ILE A 425 15.42 -7.23 -25.47
C ILE A 425 14.27 -7.82 -26.28
N ASN A 426 13.69 -7.06 -27.19
CA ASN A 426 12.53 -7.50 -27.97
C ASN A 426 12.93 -8.48 -29.07
N SER A 427 13.98 -8.16 -29.84
CA SER A 427 14.49 -9.04 -30.88
C SER A 427 15.38 -10.16 -30.36
N LYS A 428 15.74 -10.12 -29.07
CA LYS A 428 16.66 -11.07 -28.40
C LYS A 428 18.00 -11.21 -29.13
N LYS A 429 18.53 -10.10 -29.64
CA LYS A 429 19.78 -10.07 -30.40
C LYS A 429 20.84 -9.23 -29.68
N ILE A 430 22.04 -9.78 -29.61
CA ILE A 430 23.23 -9.03 -29.19
C ILE A 430 23.88 -8.37 -30.41
N ASN A 431 24.41 -7.18 -30.22
CA ASN A 431 25.30 -6.49 -31.15
C ASN A 431 26.55 -6.11 -30.37
N ILE A 432 27.68 -6.71 -30.72
CA ILE A 432 28.98 -6.52 -30.10
C ILE A 432 29.73 -5.49 -30.95
N ARG A 433 30.06 -4.35 -30.38
CA ARG A 433 30.79 -3.29 -31.08
C ARG A 433 32.28 -3.55 -31.14
N GLU A 434 32.81 -4.10 -30.03
CA GLU A 434 34.22 -4.26 -29.86
C GLU A 434 34.55 -5.35 -28.86
N VAL A 435 35.55 -6.14 -29.16
CA VAL A 435 36.21 -7.09 -28.25
C VAL A 435 37.72 -6.86 -28.34
N ILE A 436 38.37 -6.65 -27.18
CA ILE A 436 39.80 -6.47 -27.07
C ILE A 436 40.35 -7.52 -26.10
N LYS A 437 41.38 -8.27 -26.55
CA LYS A 437 42.16 -9.18 -25.72
C LYS A 437 43.50 -8.54 -25.32
N ASN A 438 43.96 -8.84 -24.11
CA ASN A 438 45.31 -8.47 -23.61
C ASN A 438 45.65 -6.99 -23.85
N ASN A 439 44.67 -6.09 -23.72
CA ASN A 439 44.69 -4.64 -23.86
C ASN A 439 44.96 -4.09 -25.26
N ASN A 440 45.43 -4.87 -26.22
CA ASN A 440 45.82 -4.35 -27.57
C ASN A 440 45.28 -5.19 -28.73
N GLU A 441 44.96 -6.46 -28.56
CA GLU A 441 44.49 -7.33 -29.62
C GLU A 441 43.00 -7.15 -29.86
N ARG A 442 42.63 -6.47 -30.94
CA ARG A 442 41.24 -6.33 -31.38
C ARG A 442 40.78 -7.54 -32.17
N ILE A 443 39.68 -8.13 -31.78
CA ILE A 443 39.02 -9.20 -32.51
C ILE A 443 38.46 -8.66 -33.83
N SER A 444 38.62 -9.43 -34.92
CA SER A 444 38.15 -9.03 -36.24
C SER A 444 36.62 -8.94 -36.33
N LYS A 445 36.08 -8.10 -37.21
CA LYS A 445 34.63 -7.99 -37.43
C LYS A 445 33.99 -9.34 -37.83
N LYS A 446 34.71 -10.18 -38.56
CA LYS A 446 34.23 -11.51 -38.97
C LYS A 446 34.06 -12.44 -37.78
N GLU A 447 35.00 -12.46 -36.86
CA GLU A 447 34.92 -13.23 -35.62
C GLU A 447 33.84 -12.70 -34.71
N ILE A 448 33.67 -11.38 -34.58
CA ILE A 448 32.58 -10.75 -33.82
C ILE A 448 31.24 -11.22 -34.35
N LEU A 449 31.01 -11.26 -35.66
CA LEU A 449 29.76 -11.75 -36.26
C LEU A 449 29.48 -13.21 -35.93
N ILE A 450 30.53 -14.05 -35.89
CA ILE A 450 30.37 -15.47 -35.46
C ILE A 450 29.97 -15.52 -33.99
N MET A 451 30.66 -14.74 -33.14
CA MET A 451 30.31 -14.65 -31.70
C MET A 451 28.87 -14.20 -31.49
N GLU A 452 28.40 -13.18 -32.20
CA GLU A 452 27.02 -12.70 -32.10
C GLU A 452 26.00 -13.76 -32.51
N LYS A 453 26.22 -14.44 -33.64
CA LYS A 453 25.34 -15.51 -34.13
C LYS A 453 25.27 -16.65 -33.13
N THR A 454 26.40 -17.08 -32.61
CA THR A 454 26.52 -18.18 -31.64
C THR A 454 25.91 -17.80 -30.31
N PHE A 455 26.13 -16.58 -29.83
CA PHE A 455 25.53 -16.08 -28.58
C PHE A 455 24.00 -15.95 -28.69
N ASN A 456 23.49 -15.42 -29.80
CA ASN A 456 22.06 -15.35 -30.04
C ASN A 456 21.41 -16.73 -30.07
N ARG A 457 22.08 -17.73 -30.68
CA ARG A 457 21.59 -19.09 -30.80
C ARG A 457 21.57 -19.85 -29.47
N TYR A 458 22.60 -19.73 -28.64
CA TYR A 458 22.73 -20.57 -27.43
C TYR A 458 22.35 -19.83 -26.16
N VAL A 459 22.55 -18.53 -26.07
CA VAL A 459 22.34 -17.77 -24.83
C VAL A 459 21.03 -17.00 -24.86
N LEU A 460 20.71 -16.33 -25.95
CA LEU A 460 19.53 -15.49 -26.05
C LEU A 460 18.30 -16.16 -26.68
N ASP A 461 18.35 -17.46 -26.97
CA ASP A 461 17.23 -18.26 -27.51
C ASP A 461 15.93 -18.06 -26.72
N GLN A 462 16.01 -18.08 -25.39
CA GLN A 462 14.90 -17.84 -24.46
C GLN A 462 14.89 -16.40 -23.89
N GLY A 463 15.63 -15.49 -24.50
CA GLY A 463 15.80 -14.09 -24.09
C GLY A 463 16.89 -13.91 -23.05
N VAL A 464 16.86 -12.75 -22.38
CA VAL A 464 17.93 -12.34 -21.44
C VAL A 464 18.15 -13.27 -20.24
N MET A 465 17.22 -14.17 -19.97
CA MET A 465 17.37 -15.17 -18.91
C MET A 465 18.49 -16.15 -19.16
N GLY A 466 18.82 -16.44 -20.41
CA GLY A 466 19.96 -17.29 -20.78
C GLY A 466 21.31 -16.74 -20.30
N LEU A 467 21.43 -15.44 -20.06
CA LEU A 467 22.62 -14.84 -19.44
C LEU A 467 22.91 -15.35 -18.03
N PHE A 468 21.93 -15.92 -17.36
CA PHE A 468 22.04 -16.48 -16.02
C PHE A 468 22.11 -18.02 -16.01
N ASP A 469 22.16 -18.63 -17.21
CA ASP A 469 22.29 -20.08 -17.37
C ASP A 469 23.74 -20.46 -17.68
N PHE A 470 24.41 -21.06 -16.70
CA PHE A 470 25.81 -21.47 -16.84
C PHE A 470 26.03 -22.47 -17.97
N PHE A 471 25.09 -23.40 -18.22
CA PHE A 471 25.25 -24.39 -19.28
C PHE A 471 25.17 -23.77 -20.67
N LYS A 472 24.33 -22.76 -20.86
CA LYS A 472 24.23 -22.00 -22.09
C LYS A 472 25.50 -21.18 -22.36
N ILE A 473 26.03 -20.52 -21.33
CA ILE A 473 27.31 -19.79 -21.40
C ILE A 473 28.47 -20.74 -21.71
N LYS A 474 28.51 -21.91 -21.05
CA LYS A 474 29.51 -22.94 -21.32
C LYS A 474 29.44 -23.42 -22.76
N LYS A 475 28.25 -23.75 -23.26
CA LYS A 475 28.03 -24.17 -24.64
C LYS A 475 28.47 -23.12 -25.65
N PHE A 476 28.10 -21.85 -25.40
CA PHE A 476 28.56 -20.72 -26.20
C PHE A 476 30.11 -20.67 -26.25
N ALA A 477 30.78 -20.79 -25.09
CA ALA A 477 32.24 -20.76 -25.04
C ALA A 477 32.88 -21.93 -25.83
N GLN A 478 32.34 -23.12 -25.76
CA GLN A 478 32.80 -24.32 -26.46
C GLN A 478 32.63 -24.23 -28.00
N GLU A 479 31.63 -23.48 -28.47
CA GLU A 479 31.40 -23.35 -29.92
C GLU A 479 32.20 -22.23 -30.55
N ILE A 480 32.81 -21.35 -29.76
CA ILE A 480 33.67 -20.24 -30.27
C ILE A 480 35.14 -20.62 -30.24
N TYR A 481 35.53 -21.44 -29.32
CA TYR A 481 36.90 -21.94 -29.17
C TYR A 481 37.03 -23.39 -29.64
#